data_5b6b749b759f5dac4ea987919a70ae0b
#
_entry.id   5b6b749b759f5dac4ea987919a70ae0b
#
_cell.length_a   1.000
_cell.length_b   1.000
_cell.length_c   1.000
_cell.angle_alpha   90.00
_cell.angle_beta   90.00
_cell.angle_gamma   90.00
#
_symmetry.space_group_name_H-M   'P 1'
#
loop_
_entity.id
_entity.type
_entity.pdbx_description
1 polymer ?
#
loop_
_entity_poly.entity_id
_entity_poly.type
_entity_poly.pdbx_seq_one_letter_code
_entity_poly.pdbx_strand_id
1 'polypeptide(L)'
;MLKKIIFIILLINMPVDKAITSDDFDRNEMDLDVYSNYLKEWEGFKGEAYKPVESEEHYTIGYGHYGSDVKPDDVMTEGAALSLLRDDINDRLPEIKKRFKNFESMPIDLKKNIVSSWFRGSLSGSPKTIELINQGKYKEASEEFLNNQEYKNAAELGKPGIIKRMDATSKSLFDFGDTLEKE
;
A
#
# COMPACT_ATOMS: atom_id res chain seq x y z
N MET A 1 9.94 -27.38 -6.87
CA MET A 1 10.97 -27.96 -5.97
C MET A 1 12.04 -26.92 -5.57
N LEU A 2 12.56 -26.09 -6.47
CA LEU A 2 13.62 -25.10 -6.17
C LEU A 2 13.20 -24.01 -5.15
N LYS A 3 11.98 -23.48 -5.25
CA LYS A 3 11.44 -22.46 -4.33
C LYS A 3 11.35 -22.94 -2.86
N LYS A 4 11.02 -24.23 -2.64
CA LYS A 4 11.00 -24.82 -1.27
C LYS A 4 12.39 -24.99 -0.67
N ILE A 5 13.41 -25.25 -1.49
CA ILE A 5 14.80 -25.44 -1.01
C ILE A 5 15.42 -24.12 -0.59
N ILE A 6 15.15 -23.01 -1.29
CA ILE A 6 15.62 -21.67 -0.93
C ILE A 6 14.98 -21.20 0.39
N PHE A 7 13.71 -21.56 0.62
CA PHE A 7 12.99 -21.22 1.85
C PHE A 7 13.60 -21.88 3.10
N ILE A 8 14.04 -23.14 2.99
CA ILE A 8 14.66 -23.89 4.10
C ILE A 8 16.03 -23.30 4.49
N ILE A 9 16.81 -22.78 3.53
CA ILE A 9 18.13 -22.19 3.78
C ILE A 9 18.03 -20.82 4.50
N LEU A 10 16.99 -20.04 4.23
CA LEU A 10 16.77 -18.76 4.93
C LEU A 10 16.34 -18.94 6.40
N LEU A 11 15.64 -20.04 6.72
CA LEU A 11 15.16 -20.31 8.08
C LEU A 11 16.28 -20.71 9.07
N ILE A 12 17.43 -21.18 8.59
CA ILE A 12 18.54 -21.69 9.44
C ILE A 12 19.31 -20.56 10.14
N ASN A 13 19.21 -19.32 9.66
CA ASN A 13 19.96 -18.17 10.18
C ASN A 13 19.12 -17.10 10.89
N MET A 14 17.85 -17.35 11.15
CA MET A 14 16.99 -16.40 11.88
C MET A 14 16.99 -16.69 13.38
N PRO A 15 16.97 -15.66 14.26
CA PRO A 15 16.78 -15.86 15.69
C PRO A 15 15.48 -16.62 15.95
N VAL A 16 15.53 -17.61 16.83
CA VAL A 16 14.47 -18.59 17.11
C VAL A 16 13.12 -17.94 17.52
N ASP A 17 13.14 -16.70 17.97
CA ASP A 17 11.96 -15.96 18.47
C ASP A 17 11.04 -15.41 17.39
N LYS A 18 11.35 -15.60 16.10
CA LYS A 18 10.56 -15.11 14.95
C LYS A 18 10.65 -16.02 13.73
N ALA A 19 10.58 -17.32 13.92
CA ALA A 19 10.45 -18.23 12.77
C ALA A 19 9.12 -17.98 12.05
N ILE A 20 9.16 -17.50 10.79
CA ILE A 20 7.99 -17.37 9.92
C ILE A 20 7.47 -18.79 9.64
N THR A 21 6.23 -19.07 9.97
CA THR A 21 5.59 -20.36 9.70
C THR A 21 5.14 -20.43 8.22
N SER A 22 4.84 -21.66 7.73
CA SER A 22 4.22 -21.82 6.41
C SER A 22 2.89 -21.05 6.29
N ASP A 23 2.12 -21.02 7.37
CA ASP A 23 0.83 -20.32 7.42
C ASP A 23 0.99 -18.80 7.36
N ASP A 24 2.06 -18.26 7.96
CA ASP A 24 2.39 -16.83 7.87
C ASP A 24 2.86 -16.45 6.46
N PHE A 25 3.60 -17.35 5.79
CA PHE A 25 4.02 -17.14 4.41
C PHE A 25 2.81 -17.14 3.46
N ASP A 26 1.93 -18.14 3.58
CA ASP A 26 0.73 -18.23 2.75
C ASP A 26 -0.20 -17.03 2.97
N ARG A 27 -0.33 -16.58 4.22
CA ARG A 27 -1.12 -15.37 4.55
C ARG A 27 -0.52 -14.10 3.95
N ASN A 28 0.79 -13.92 4.02
CA ASN A 28 1.45 -12.75 3.42
C ASN A 28 1.29 -12.72 1.89
N GLU A 29 1.37 -13.89 1.22
CA GLU A 29 1.13 -13.99 -0.22
C GLU A 29 -0.33 -13.65 -0.58
N MET A 30 -1.31 -14.15 0.21
CA MET A 30 -2.72 -13.81 0.02
C MET A 30 -2.98 -12.31 0.25
N ASP A 31 -2.37 -11.72 1.28
CA ASP A 31 -2.51 -10.29 1.56
C ASP A 31 -1.91 -9.45 0.41
N LEU A 32 -0.76 -9.85 -0.15
CA LEU A 32 -0.14 -9.19 -1.32
C LEU A 32 -1.05 -9.24 -2.55
N ASP A 33 -1.73 -10.36 -2.78
CA ASP A 33 -2.72 -10.47 -3.86
C ASP A 33 -3.88 -9.50 -3.67
N VAL A 34 -4.39 -9.37 -2.45
CA VAL A 34 -5.46 -8.41 -2.14
C VAL A 34 -4.98 -6.98 -2.36
N TYR A 35 -3.78 -6.63 -1.88
CA TYR A 35 -3.25 -5.27 -2.02
C TYR A 35 -3.00 -4.91 -3.47
N SER A 36 -2.34 -5.78 -4.25
CA SER A 36 -2.02 -5.52 -5.65
C SER A 36 -3.26 -5.44 -6.52
N ASN A 37 -4.25 -6.34 -6.32
CA ASN A 37 -5.52 -6.27 -7.03
C ASN A 37 -6.31 -5.01 -6.68
N TYR A 38 -6.24 -4.52 -5.46
CA TYR A 38 -6.87 -3.28 -5.05
C TYR A 38 -6.16 -2.05 -5.62
N LEU A 39 -4.81 -2.01 -5.58
CA LEU A 39 -4.05 -0.87 -6.09
C LEU A 39 -4.18 -0.70 -7.60
N LYS A 40 -4.17 -1.78 -8.39
CA LYS A 40 -4.28 -1.69 -9.85
C LYS A 40 -5.55 -0.97 -10.33
N GLU A 41 -6.64 -1.02 -9.53
CA GLU A 41 -7.89 -0.31 -9.84
C GLU A 41 -7.73 1.21 -9.76
N TRP A 42 -6.77 1.68 -8.96
CA TRP A 42 -6.51 3.11 -8.75
C TRP A 42 -5.41 3.66 -9.64
N GLU A 43 -4.36 2.89 -9.89
CA GLU A 43 -3.15 3.39 -10.56
C GLU A 43 -3.28 3.41 -12.08
N GLY A 44 -4.08 2.51 -12.66
CA GLY A 44 -4.19 2.36 -14.10
C GLY A 44 -2.91 1.79 -14.74
N PHE A 45 -3.06 0.96 -15.77
CA PHE A 45 -1.95 0.30 -16.47
C PHE A 45 -1.38 1.16 -17.60
N LYS A 46 -0.05 1.28 -17.65
CA LYS A 46 0.73 1.85 -18.76
C LYS A 46 1.79 0.85 -19.20
N GLY A 47 1.62 0.25 -20.38
CA GLY A 47 2.52 -0.78 -20.91
C GLY A 47 3.83 -0.25 -21.46
N GLU A 48 3.95 1.05 -21.72
CA GLU A 48 5.14 1.72 -22.24
C GLU A 48 5.68 2.70 -21.20
N ALA A 49 7.00 2.81 -21.11
CA ALA A 49 7.65 3.77 -20.23
C ALA A 49 7.30 5.21 -20.60
N TYR A 50 6.99 6.04 -19.63
CA TYR A 50 6.62 7.43 -19.84
C TYR A 50 7.13 8.33 -18.71
N LYS A 51 7.13 9.62 -18.93
CA LYS A 51 7.35 10.64 -17.90
C LYS A 51 6.02 11.37 -17.65
N PRO A 52 5.44 11.30 -16.46
CA PRO A 52 4.23 12.08 -16.12
C PRO A 52 4.46 13.59 -16.26
N VAL A 53 5.70 14.03 -15.93
CA VAL A 53 6.18 15.40 -16.11
C VAL A 53 7.56 15.34 -16.74
N GLU A 54 7.81 16.16 -17.77
CA GLU A 54 9.09 16.20 -18.51
C GLU A 54 10.32 16.41 -17.60
N SER A 55 10.14 17.12 -16.48
CA SER A 55 11.23 17.41 -15.54
C SER A 55 11.58 16.25 -14.59
N GLU A 56 10.86 15.13 -14.65
CA GLU A 56 11.20 13.96 -13.84
C GLU A 56 12.52 13.34 -14.26
N GLU A 57 13.31 12.91 -13.28
CA GLU A 57 14.62 12.31 -13.52
C GLU A 57 14.52 10.96 -14.20
N HIS A 58 13.55 10.12 -13.74
CA HIS A 58 13.35 8.75 -14.20
C HIS A 58 12.03 8.58 -14.94
N TYR A 59 11.89 7.42 -15.59
CA TYR A 59 10.66 7.00 -16.25
C TYR A 59 9.77 6.23 -15.30
N THR A 60 8.49 6.19 -15.65
CA THR A 60 7.45 5.41 -14.97
C THR A 60 6.90 4.35 -15.93
N ILE A 61 6.56 3.16 -15.44
CA ILE A 61 5.96 2.09 -16.23
C ILE A 61 4.97 1.26 -15.40
N GLY A 62 4.15 0.48 -16.05
CA GLY A 62 3.23 -0.47 -15.41
C GLY A 62 2.13 0.21 -14.62
N TYR A 63 2.05 -0.07 -13.34
CA TYR A 63 1.12 0.52 -12.38
C TYR A 63 1.78 1.61 -11.51
N GLY A 64 2.61 2.45 -12.13
CA GLY A 64 3.26 3.56 -11.44
C GLY A 64 4.64 3.25 -10.88
N HIS A 65 5.30 2.17 -11.31
CA HIS A 65 6.68 1.91 -10.96
C HIS A 65 7.60 2.99 -11.55
N TYR A 66 8.30 3.72 -10.69
CA TYR A 66 9.19 4.82 -11.03
C TYR A 66 10.59 4.53 -10.52
N GLY A 67 11.58 4.58 -11.39
CA GLY A 67 12.96 4.30 -10.97
C GLY A 67 14.00 4.45 -12.05
N SER A 68 15.29 4.44 -11.65
CA SER A 68 16.44 4.48 -12.55
C SER A 68 16.61 3.20 -13.38
N ASP A 69 15.93 2.14 -13.01
CA ASP A 69 15.84 0.86 -13.71
C ASP A 69 14.91 0.89 -14.91
N VAL A 70 13.95 1.85 -14.98
CA VAL A 70 13.04 2.04 -16.12
C VAL A 70 13.72 2.87 -17.21
N LYS A 71 13.80 2.30 -18.43
CA LYS A 71 14.40 2.96 -19.59
C LYS A 71 13.33 3.53 -20.53
N PRO A 72 13.67 4.53 -21.37
CA PRO A 72 12.72 5.22 -22.26
C PRO A 72 11.90 4.30 -23.17
N ASP A 73 12.51 3.20 -23.62
CA ASP A 73 11.93 2.29 -24.61
C ASP A 73 11.40 1.00 -23.97
N ASP A 74 11.33 0.95 -22.64
CA ASP A 74 10.82 -0.23 -21.92
C ASP A 74 9.34 -0.42 -22.19
N VAL A 75 8.99 -1.68 -22.44
CA VAL A 75 7.61 -2.12 -22.60
C VAL A 75 7.34 -3.35 -21.72
N MET A 76 6.14 -3.44 -21.16
CA MET A 76 5.75 -4.61 -20.39
C MET A 76 4.30 -4.99 -20.59
N THR A 77 3.99 -6.27 -20.35
CA THR A 77 2.63 -6.79 -20.33
C THR A 77 1.96 -6.43 -18.99
N GLU A 78 0.63 -6.44 -18.95
CA GLU A 78 -0.13 -6.21 -17.73
C GLU A 78 0.22 -7.23 -16.63
N GLY A 79 0.45 -8.51 -17.00
CA GLY A 79 0.88 -9.54 -16.06
C GLY A 79 2.25 -9.25 -15.44
N ALA A 80 3.22 -8.77 -16.23
CA ALA A 80 4.53 -8.36 -15.72
C ALA A 80 4.41 -7.12 -14.82
N ALA A 81 3.57 -6.15 -15.20
CA ALA A 81 3.30 -4.97 -14.40
C ALA A 81 2.65 -5.32 -13.05
N LEU A 82 1.75 -6.31 -13.01
CA LEU A 82 1.15 -6.77 -11.76
C LEU A 82 2.18 -7.44 -10.84
N SER A 83 3.09 -8.23 -11.41
CA SER A 83 4.20 -8.81 -10.63
C SER A 83 5.11 -7.72 -10.06
N LEU A 84 5.46 -6.72 -10.86
CA LEU A 84 6.27 -5.58 -10.42
C LEU A 84 5.56 -4.75 -9.32
N LEU A 85 4.24 -4.53 -9.46
CA LEU A 85 3.45 -3.87 -8.41
C LEU A 85 3.47 -4.65 -7.10
N ARG A 86 3.40 -5.99 -7.14
CA ARG A 86 3.53 -6.84 -5.95
C ARG A 86 4.89 -6.67 -5.27
N ASP A 87 5.97 -6.65 -6.06
CA ASP A 87 7.32 -6.43 -5.55
C ASP A 87 7.43 -5.03 -4.92
N ASP A 88 6.93 -4.00 -5.57
CA ASP A 88 6.88 -2.61 -5.06
C ASP A 88 6.10 -2.50 -3.74
N ILE A 89 4.99 -3.23 -3.61
CA ILE A 89 4.22 -3.27 -2.36
C ILE A 89 5.01 -4.00 -1.28
N ASN A 90 5.57 -5.17 -1.61
CA ASN A 90 6.33 -5.99 -0.67
C ASN A 90 7.52 -5.23 -0.10
N ASP A 91 8.21 -4.44 -0.91
CA ASP A 91 9.34 -3.60 -0.47
C ASP A 91 8.92 -2.49 0.50
N ARG A 92 7.67 -1.99 0.39
CA ARG A 92 7.13 -0.95 1.28
C ARG A 92 6.49 -1.49 2.56
N LEU A 93 6.06 -2.76 2.57
CA LEU A 93 5.38 -3.36 3.73
C LEU A 93 6.17 -3.31 5.03
N PRO A 94 7.51 -3.53 5.08
CA PRO A 94 8.27 -3.41 6.33
C PRO A 94 8.18 -2.03 6.96
N GLU A 95 8.20 -0.97 6.14
CA GLU A 95 8.05 0.41 6.63
C GLU A 95 6.63 0.65 7.15
N ILE A 96 5.60 0.22 6.40
CA ILE A 96 4.19 0.32 6.80
C ILE A 96 3.98 -0.39 8.15
N LYS A 97 4.41 -1.64 8.29
CA LYS A 97 4.32 -2.44 9.52
C LYS A 97 5.04 -1.77 10.70
N LYS A 98 6.19 -1.16 10.46
CA LYS A 98 6.90 -0.37 11.47
C LYS A 98 6.16 0.89 11.87
N ARG A 99 5.47 1.53 10.93
CA ARG A 99 4.78 2.80 11.14
C ARG A 99 3.44 2.62 11.85
N PHE A 100 2.74 1.52 11.58
CA PHE A 100 1.45 1.18 12.17
C PHE A 100 1.60 0.01 13.15
N LYS A 101 1.69 0.28 14.45
CA LYS A 101 2.00 -0.69 15.51
C LYS A 101 1.09 -1.92 15.53
N ASN A 102 -0.17 -1.76 15.13
CA ASN A 102 -1.19 -2.80 15.16
C ASN A 102 -1.57 -3.29 13.75
N PHE A 103 -0.72 -3.06 12.73
CA PHE A 103 -1.03 -3.36 11.33
C PHE A 103 -1.50 -4.81 11.15
N GLU A 104 -0.80 -5.77 11.75
CA GLU A 104 -1.10 -7.20 11.57
C GLU A 104 -2.46 -7.61 12.13
N SER A 105 -2.95 -6.94 13.16
CA SER A 105 -4.27 -7.20 13.76
C SER A 105 -5.42 -6.47 13.08
N MET A 106 -5.15 -5.58 12.13
CA MET A 106 -6.18 -4.88 11.38
C MET A 106 -6.88 -5.83 10.39
N PRO A 107 -8.20 -5.63 10.13
CA PRO A 107 -8.90 -6.38 9.09
C PRO A 107 -8.32 -6.06 7.71
N ILE A 108 -8.42 -7.02 6.78
CA ILE A 108 -7.82 -6.90 5.44
C ILE A 108 -8.34 -5.68 4.66
N ASP A 109 -9.61 -5.31 4.86
CA ASP A 109 -10.20 -4.14 4.23
C ASP A 109 -9.54 -2.82 4.70
N LEU A 110 -9.15 -2.73 5.96
CA LEU A 110 -8.40 -1.57 6.46
C LEU A 110 -6.94 -1.62 5.98
N LYS A 111 -6.29 -2.79 6.04
CA LYS A 111 -4.91 -2.98 5.56
C LYS A 111 -4.75 -2.53 4.10
N LYS A 112 -5.62 -2.98 3.18
CA LYS A 112 -5.53 -2.62 1.76
C LYS A 112 -5.67 -1.10 1.53
N ASN A 113 -6.53 -0.41 2.29
CA ASN A 113 -6.69 1.03 2.21
C ASN A 113 -5.48 1.79 2.78
N ILE A 114 -4.88 1.31 3.88
CA ILE A 114 -3.63 1.84 4.43
C ILE A 114 -2.50 1.69 3.41
N VAL A 115 -2.31 0.48 2.85
CA VAL A 115 -1.29 0.21 1.83
C VAL A 115 -1.49 1.11 0.61
N SER A 116 -2.71 1.22 0.11
CA SER A 116 -3.07 2.09 -1.02
C SER A 116 -2.73 3.56 -0.76
N SER A 117 -3.15 4.10 0.38
CA SER A 117 -2.89 5.50 0.74
C SER A 117 -1.41 5.77 1.04
N TRP A 118 -0.69 4.76 1.56
CA TRP A 118 0.76 4.84 1.74
C TRP A 118 1.49 4.85 0.41
N PHE A 119 1.14 3.95 -0.50
CA PHE A 119 1.71 3.84 -1.84
C PHE A 119 1.62 5.16 -2.61
N ARG A 120 0.48 5.83 -2.51
CA ARG A 120 0.24 7.14 -3.10
C ARG A 120 0.97 8.30 -2.37
N GLY A 121 1.38 8.12 -1.13
CA GLY A 121 2.01 9.16 -0.30
C GLY A 121 1.04 9.99 0.56
N SER A 122 -0.28 9.88 0.38
CA SER A 122 -1.26 10.66 1.14
C SER A 122 -1.26 10.34 2.65
N LEU A 123 -1.08 9.07 3.00
CA LEU A 123 -1.05 8.67 4.42
C LEU A 123 0.34 8.87 5.03
N SER A 124 1.43 8.65 4.30
CA SER A 124 2.79 8.91 4.79
C SER A 124 3.02 10.39 5.11
N GLY A 125 2.34 11.28 4.39
CA GLY A 125 2.31 12.72 4.64
C GLY A 125 1.35 13.18 5.74
N SER A 126 0.66 12.25 6.45
CA SER A 126 -0.38 12.56 7.45
C SER A 126 0.01 12.07 8.86
N PRO A 127 1.04 12.66 9.51
CA PRO A 127 1.59 12.15 10.78
C PRO A 127 0.58 12.13 11.92
N LYS A 128 -0.34 13.09 11.98
CA LYS A 128 -1.37 13.14 13.02
C LYS A 128 -2.40 12.02 12.85
N THR A 129 -2.79 11.70 11.61
CA THR A 129 -3.64 10.53 11.32
C THR A 129 -2.97 9.23 11.77
N ILE A 130 -1.68 9.05 11.45
CA ILE A 130 -0.90 7.88 11.87
C ILE A 130 -0.84 7.78 13.41
N GLU A 131 -0.65 8.87 14.10
CA GLU A 131 -0.64 8.91 15.56
C GLU A 131 -1.99 8.47 16.14
N LEU A 132 -3.10 8.96 15.62
CA LEU A 132 -4.46 8.59 16.04
C LEU A 132 -4.72 7.10 15.81
N ILE A 133 -4.32 6.55 14.65
CA ILE A 133 -4.41 5.11 14.35
C ILE A 133 -3.62 4.30 15.40
N ASN A 134 -2.39 4.71 15.72
CA ASN A 134 -1.54 4.03 16.70
C ASN A 134 -2.05 4.14 18.15
N GLN A 135 -2.92 5.10 18.43
CA GLN A 135 -3.65 5.25 19.70
C GLN A 135 -4.97 4.47 19.74
N GLY A 136 -5.35 3.79 18.64
CA GLY A 136 -6.64 3.10 18.53
C GLY A 136 -7.83 4.02 18.26
N LYS A 137 -7.59 5.31 17.99
CA LYS A 137 -8.61 6.34 17.75
C LYS A 137 -8.99 6.40 16.27
N TYR A 138 -9.56 5.31 15.77
CA TYR A 138 -9.80 5.14 14.34
C TYR A 138 -10.85 6.10 13.77
N LYS A 139 -11.90 6.44 14.52
CA LYS A 139 -12.92 7.42 14.08
C LYS A 139 -12.33 8.81 13.94
N GLU A 140 -11.58 9.27 14.93
CA GLU A 140 -10.87 10.56 14.84
C GLU A 140 -9.80 10.56 13.74
N ALA A 141 -9.13 9.42 13.52
CA ALA A 141 -8.18 9.25 12.42
C ALA A 141 -8.86 9.38 11.06
N SER A 142 -10.09 8.90 10.92
CA SER A 142 -10.86 9.00 9.67
C SER A 142 -11.17 10.45 9.29
N GLU A 143 -11.57 11.25 10.26
CA GLU A 143 -11.86 12.68 10.08
C GLU A 143 -10.57 13.48 9.80
N GLU A 144 -9.51 13.22 10.60
CA GLU A 144 -8.22 13.89 10.43
C GLU A 144 -7.57 13.60 9.10
N PHE A 145 -7.75 12.38 8.55
CA PHE A 145 -7.21 12.00 7.25
C PHE A 145 -7.76 12.86 6.12
N LEU A 146 -9.04 13.22 6.17
CA LEU A 146 -9.68 14.12 5.20
C LEU A 146 -9.41 15.60 5.49
N ASN A 147 -8.91 15.94 6.69
CA ASN A 147 -8.54 17.31 7.06
C ASN A 147 -7.16 17.71 6.53
N ASN A 148 -6.73 17.20 5.39
CA ASN A 148 -5.47 17.56 4.77
C ASN A 148 -5.64 18.44 3.53
N GLN A 149 -4.56 19.13 3.15
CA GLN A 149 -4.60 20.07 2.04
C GLN A 149 -4.80 19.38 0.67
N GLU A 150 -4.30 18.16 0.50
CA GLU A 150 -4.47 17.42 -0.74
C GLU A 150 -5.95 17.12 -1.01
N TYR A 151 -6.68 16.65 0.01
CA TYR A 151 -8.12 16.39 -0.12
C TYR A 151 -8.90 17.66 -0.45
N LYS A 152 -8.62 18.75 0.28
CA LYS A 152 -9.26 20.05 0.05
C LYS A 152 -8.99 20.59 -1.35
N ASN A 153 -7.74 20.56 -1.78
CA ASN A 153 -7.35 20.99 -3.13
C ASN A 153 -7.98 20.10 -4.22
N ALA A 154 -8.07 18.77 -3.98
CA ALA A 154 -8.69 17.85 -4.93
C ALA A 154 -10.19 18.14 -5.11
N ALA A 155 -10.88 18.52 -4.03
CA ALA A 155 -12.30 18.92 -4.08
C ALA A 155 -12.48 20.22 -4.88
N GLU A 156 -11.63 21.23 -4.61
CA GLU A 156 -11.67 22.53 -5.32
C GLU A 156 -11.34 22.39 -6.81
N LEU A 157 -10.38 21.52 -7.16
CA LEU A 157 -9.90 21.32 -8.54
C LEU A 157 -10.70 20.25 -9.32
N GLY A 158 -11.76 19.68 -8.73
CA GLY A 158 -12.59 18.67 -9.36
C GLY A 158 -11.83 17.38 -9.70
N LYS A 159 -10.94 16.90 -8.81
CA LYS A 159 -10.17 15.66 -8.99
C LYS A 159 -10.85 14.46 -8.28
N PRO A 160 -11.91 13.87 -8.86
CA PRO A 160 -12.76 12.89 -8.17
C PRO A 160 -12.01 11.59 -7.81
N GLY A 161 -10.96 11.23 -8.55
CA GLY A 161 -10.18 10.03 -8.27
C GLY A 161 -9.44 10.10 -6.93
N ILE A 162 -8.85 11.27 -6.62
CA ILE A 162 -8.19 11.52 -5.33
C ILE A 162 -9.21 11.46 -4.19
N ILE A 163 -10.33 12.16 -4.36
CA ILE A 163 -11.41 12.21 -3.36
C ILE A 163 -11.91 10.80 -3.05
N LYS A 164 -12.30 10.04 -4.07
CA LYS A 164 -12.82 8.67 -3.90
C LYS A 164 -11.85 7.75 -3.15
N ARG A 165 -10.54 7.83 -3.48
CA ARG A 165 -9.51 7.00 -2.84
C ARG A 165 -9.32 7.37 -1.38
N MET A 166 -9.30 8.67 -1.07
CA MET A 166 -9.17 9.15 0.31
C MET A 166 -10.43 8.87 1.13
N ASP A 167 -11.62 9.03 0.55
CA ASP A 167 -12.89 8.66 1.18
C ASP A 167 -12.96 7.16 1.51
N ALA A 168 -12.47 6.29 0.61
CA ALA A 168 -12.42 4.85 0.86
C ALA A 168 -11.54 4.52 2.07
N THR A 169 -10.39 5.19 2.22
CA THR A 169 -9.50 5.01 3.37
C THR A 169 -10.14 5.56 4.65
N SER A 170 -10.70 6.77 4.61
CA SER A 170 -11.41 7.36 5.76
C SER A 170 -12.57 6.47 6.20
N LYS A 171 -13.39 6.00 5.26
CA LYS A 171 -14.49 5.09 5.57
C LYS A 171 -14.02 3.80 6.23
N SER A 172 -12.94 3.19 5.74
CA SER A 172 -12.44 1.94 6.34
C SER A 172 -11.89 2.14 7.76
N LEU A 173 -11.30 3.29 8.05
CA LEU A 173 -10.91 3.69 9.41
C LEU A 173 -12.12 3.86 10.31
N PHE A 174 -13.14 4.58 9.85
CA PHE A 174 -14.37 4.81 10.61
C PHE A 174 -15.09 3.49 10.92
N ASP A 175 -15.30 2.65 9.91
CA ASP A 175 -16.00 1.36 10.05
C ASP A 175 -15.30 0.44 11.04
N PHE A 176 -13.97 0.40 11.02
CA PHE A 176 -13.19 -0.39 11.98
C PHE A 176 -13.30 0.17 13.39
N GLY A 177 -13.21 1.50 13.57
CA GLY A 177 -13.42 2.14 14.87
C GLY A 177 -14.82 1.89 15.42
N ASP A 178 -15.84 1.93 14.57
CA ASP A 178 -17.23 1.67 14.94
C ASP A 178 -17.47 0.21 15.36
N THR A 179 -16.72 -0.73 14.76
CA THR A 179 -16.77 -2.14 15.17
C THR A 179 -16.20 -2.34 16.57
N LEU A 180 -15.04 -1.74 16.85
CA LEU A 180 -14.36 -1.87 18.16
C LEU A 180 -15.15 -1.24 19.33
N GLU A 181 -15.97 -0.23 19.08
CA GLU A 181 -16.81 0.40 20.13
C GLU A 181 -18.06 -0.45 20.48
N LYS A 182 -18.42 -1.42 19.62
CA LYS A 182 -19.60 -2.29 19.81
C LYS A 182 -19.26 -3.63 20.44
N GLU A 183 -17.97 -3.96 20.57
CA GLU A 183 -17.45 -5.14 21.25
C GLU A 183 -17.24 -4.89 22.74
#